data_dbbf7c629fe81472fa02512df525f675
#
_entry.id   dbbf7c629fe81472fa02512df525f675
#
_cell.length_a   1.000
_cell.length_b   1.000
_cell.length_c   1.000
_cell.angle_alpha   90.00
_cell.angle_beta   90.00
_cell.angle_gamma   90.00
#
_symmetry.space_group_name_H-M   'P 1'
#
loop_
_entity.id
_entity.type
_entity.pdbx_description
1 polymer ?
#
loop_
_entity_poly.entity_id
_entity_poly.type
_entity_poly.pdbx_seq_one_letter_code
_entity_poly.pdbx_strand_id
1 'polypeptide(L)'
;MQSTNQQPQNSHTSTSRSWGSSEPCPEGAKWASRLLMECARAVSEKDSSKINHLLWMLNEMASPYGDCEQKLAFYFLQALFCKATESGLRCYKTLTSVAEKSHSFDSARKLILKFQEVSPWTTFGHVASNGAILEALEGETKLHIIDISNTICTQWPTLLEALATRNDETPHLKLTVVVTASIVKSVMKEIGQRMEKFARLMGVPFEINVISGLNNLGELTKEDLGVQEDEAVAVNCIGALRRVEVEERGAVIRMFQSLRPRVVTVVEEEADLFSSSVNHDFVKCFEECLRFYTLYFDMLEESFVPTSNERLMLERECSRSIVRVLGCDHHDHDDDKNGGECERRERGSQWSDRLKVAFSPVGFSDDVVDDVKALLKRYRAGWALVLPPPQGGGEGGGDDIDQTGIYLTWKEEPVVWASIWKPSAS
;
A
#
# COMPACT_ATOMS: atom_id res chain seq x y z
N MET A 1 -52.26 -50.49 -43.30
CA MET A 1 -52.47 -49.75 -42.05
C MET A 1 -51.09 -49.24 -41.67
N GLN A 2 -50.80 -47.97 -41.99
CA GLN A 2 -49.56 -47.30 -41.79
C GLN A 2 -49.60 -46.49 -40.45
N SER A 3 -48.69 -46.72 -39.57
CA SER A 3 -48.54 -45.90 -38.36
C SER A 3 -47.21 -45.12 -38.47
N THR A 4 -47.33 -43.82 -38.61
CA THR A 4 -46.33 -42.84 -38.69
C THR A 4 -45.79 -42.54 -37.27
N ASN A 5 -44.51 -42.79 -37.01
CA ASN A 5 -43.78 -42.35 -35.80
C ASN A 5 -43.10 -41.00 -36.07
N GLN A 6 -43.57 -39.95 -35.40
CA GLN A 6 -42.93 -38.69 -35.35
C GLN A 6 -42.02 -38.66 -34.09
N GLN A 7 -40.71 -38.48 -34.30
CA GLN A 7 -39.74 -38.10 -33.25
C GLN A 7 -39.75 -36.58 -33.05
N PRO A 8 -39.60 -36.07 -31.82
CA PRO A 8 -39.40 -34.64 -31.59
C PRO A 8 -37.93 -34.29 -31.75
N GLN A 9 -37.69 -33.25 -32.54
CA GLN A 9 -36.39 -32.61 -32.69
C GLN A 9 -36.07 -31.80 -31.41
N ASN A 10 -34.99 -32.12 -30.72
CA ASN A 10 -34.39 -31.30 -29.66
C ASN A 10 -33.53 -30.19 -30.29
N SER A 11 -34.04 -28.98 -30.25
CA SER A 11 -33.28 -27.78 -30.54
C SER A 11 -32.41 -27.41 -29.32
N HIS A 12 -31.11 -27.66 -29.40
CA HIS A 12 -30.14 -27.10 -28.44
C HIS A 12 -29.93 -25.60 -28.73
N THR A 13 -30.61 -24.74 -27.99
CA THR A 13 -30.27 -23.34 -27.90
C THR A 13 -29.14 -23.18 -26.88
N SER A 14 -27.93 -22.97 -27.40
CA SER A 14 -26.78 -22.53 -26.60
C SER A 14 -26.99 -21.07 -26.17
N THR A 15 -27.44 -20.87 -24.95
CA THR A 15 -27.41 -19.55 -24.31
C THR A 15 -25.99 -19.24 -23.87
N SER A 16 -25.29 -18.43 -24.66
CA SER A 16 -24.10 -17.72 -24.25
C SER A 16 -24.49 -16.77 -23.13
N ARG A 17 -24.09 -17.08 -21.89
CA ARG A 17 -24.15 -16.12 -20.77
C ARG A 17 -23.15 -15.01 -21.02
N SER A 18 -23.65 -13.85 -21.39
CA SER A 18 -22.89 -12.61 -21.39
C SER A 18 -22.54 -12.26 -19.94
N TRP A 19 -21.26 -12.15 -19.65
CA TRP A 19 -20.75 -11.54 -18.43
C TRP A 19 -20.80 -10.01 -18.64
N GLY A 20 -21.82 -9.38 -18.12
CA GLY A 20 -21.97 -7.94 -18.24
C GLY A 20 -23.00 -7.43 -17.23
N SER A 21 -22.59 -6.43 -16.49
CA SER A 21 -23.29 -5.62 -15.52
C SER A 21 -23.34 -6.21 -14.10
N SER A 22 -22.47 -5.67 -13.23
CA SER A 22 -22.66 -5.70 -11.80
C SER A 22 -23.96 -4.97 -11.46
N GLU A 23 -25.00 -5.70 -11.07
CA GLU A 23 -26.17 -5.11 -10.45
C GLU A 23 -25.76 -4.46 -9.12
N PRO A 24 -26.34 -3.31 -8.73
CA PRO A 24 -26.08 -2.72 -7.42
C PRO A 24 -26.47 -3.71 -6.34
N CYS A 25 -25.56 -3.95 -5.40
CA CYS A 25 -25.76 -4.85 -4.26
C CYS A 25 -27.06 -4.51 -3.53
N PRO A 26 -27.96 -5.48 -3.24
CA PRO A 26 -29.21 -5.22 -2.52
C PRO A 26 -28.94 -4.56 -1.15
N GLU A 27 -29.86 -3.72 -0.70
CA GLU A 27 -29.76 -3.01 0.60
C GLU A 27 -29.47 -3.89 1.82
N GLY A 28 -29.68 -5.21 1.72
CA GLY A 28 -29.30 -6.21 2.73
C GLY A 28 -27.81 -6.56 2.77
N ALA A 29 -27.02 -6.21 1.75
CA ALA A 29 -25.63 -6.66 1.60
C ALA A 29 -24.60 -5.85 2.40
N LYS A 30 -24.98 -4.75 3.04
CA LYS A 30 -24.09 -3.89 3.84
C LYS A 30 -24.41 -3.90 5.34
N TRP A 31 -24.84 -5.02 5.86
CA TRP A 31 -25.27 -5.14 7.26
C TRP A 31 -24.12 -4.89 8.24
N ALA A 32 -22.91 -5.41 7.95
CA ALA A 32 -21.76 -5.26 8.82
C ALA A 32 -21.31 -3.79 8.90
N SER A 33 -21.15 -3.13 7.75
CA SER A 33 -20.77 -1.71 7.72
C SER A 33 -21.71 -0.85 8.54
N ARG A 34 -23.02 -1.09 8.46
CA ARG A 34 -24.02 -0.36 9.24
C ARG A 34 -23.87 -0.61 10.74
N LEU A 35 -23.78 -1.85 11.19
CA LEU A 35 -23.64 -2.22 12.60
C LEU A 35 -22.29 -1.76 13.17
N LEU A 36 -21.23 -1.86 12.40
CA LEU A 36 -19.90 -1.39 12.77
C LEU A 36 -19.89 0.11 13.00
N MET A 37 -20.48 0.91 12.10
CA MET A 37 -20.60 2.36 12.27
C MET A 37 -21.47 2.73 13.48
N GLU A 38 -22.54 1.98 13.72
CA GLU A 38 -23.38 2.20 14.90
C GLU A 38 -22.62 1.90 16.21
N CYS A 39 -21.83 0.83 16.24
CA CYS A 39 -20.97 0.47 17.36
C CYS A 39 -19.87 1.53 17.59
N ALA A 40 -19.25 2.04 16.52
CA ALA A 40 -18.23 3.09 16.61
C ALA A 40 -18.80 4.38 17.21
N ARG A 41 -20.03 4.77 16.84
CA ARG A 41 -20.72 5.92 17.46
C ARG A 41 -20.98 5.66 18.95
N ALA A 42 -21.50 4.47 19.32
CA ALA A 42 -21.72 4.11 20.72
C ALA A 42 -20.43 4.13 21.55
N VAL A 43 -19.30 3.70 20.97
CA VAL A 43 -17.98 3.80 21.62
C VAL A 43 -17.57 5.25 21.82
N SER A 44 -17.77 6.12 20.83
CA SER A 44 -17.49 7.55 20.93
C SER A 44 -18.36 8.24 21.99
N GLU A 45 -19.63 7.85 22.09
CA GLU A 45 -20.61 8.36 23.07
C GLU A 45 -20.45 7.71 24.46
N LYS A 46 -19.60 6.70 24.61
CA LYS A 46 -19.39 5.90 25.83
C LYS A 46 -20.67 5.23 26.37
N ASP A 47 -21.60 4.88 25.48
CA ASP A 47 -22.83 4.15 25.83
C ASP A 47 -22.53 2.64 26.03
N SER A 48 -22.16 2.28 27.25
CA SER A 48 -21.77 0.91 27.59
C SER A 48 -22.85 -0.13 27.31
N SER A 49 -24.13 0.21 27.45
CA SER A 49 -25.23 -0.74 27.18
C SER A 49 -25.34 -1.05 25.69
N LYS A 50 -25.30 0.01 24.88
CA LYS A 50 -25.35 -0.11 23.42
C LYS A 50 -24.11 -0.78 22.86
N ILE A 51 -22.91 -0.45 23.37
CA ILE A 51 -21.65 -1.10 23.03
C ILE A 51 -21.74 -2.60 23.25
N ASN A 52 -22.10 -3.06 24.45
CA ASN A 52 -22.19 -4.48 24.76
C ASN A 52 -23.17 -5.23 23.86
N HIS A 53 -24.33 -4.63 23.60
CA HIS A 53 -25.33 -5.22 22.70
C HIS A 53 -24.83 -5.35 21.26
N LEU A 54 -24.22 -4.30 20.70
CA LEU A 54 -23.72 -4.30 19.33
C LEU A 54 -22.50 -5.20 19.15
N LEU A 55 -21.57 -5.23 20.12
CA LEU A 55 -20.43 -6.15 20.11
C LEU A 55 -20.90 -7.61 20.14
N TRP A 56 -21.93 -7.92 20.93
CA TRP A 56 -22.51 -9.26 20.95
C TRP A 56 -23.14 -9.61 19.60
N MET A 57 -23.96 -8.74 19.03
CA MET A 57 -24.59 -8.97 17.72
C MET A 57 -23.54 -9.18 16.61
N LEU A 58 -22.52 -8.34 16.57
CA LEU A 58 -21.41 -8.47 15.61
C LEU A 58 -20.68 -9.80 15.77
N ASN A 59 -20.41 -10.22 17.02
CA ASN A 59 -19.73 -11.49 17.31
C ASN A 59 -20.51 -12.72 16.83
N GLU A 60 -21.83 -12.72 16.97
CA GLU A 60 -22.68 -13.84 16.51
C GLU A 60 -22.67 -14.00 14.97
N MET A 61 -22.44 -12.91 14.26
CA MET A 61 -22.50 -12.91 12.78
C MET A 61 -21.12 -12.88 12.11
N ALA A 62 -20.07 -12.54 12.86
CA ALA A 62 -18.71 -12.38 12.35
C ALA A 62 -18.04 -13.72 12.04
N SER A 63 -17.28 -13.77 10.95
CA SER A 63 -16.49 -14.95 10.61
C SER A 63 -15.25 -14.57 9.79
N PRO A 64 -14.05 -15.02 10.14
CA PRO A 64 -12.86 -14.79 9.30
C PRO A 64 -12.85 -15.66 8.04
N TYR A 65 -13.78 -16.62 7.93
CA TYR A 65 -13.91 -17.55 6.80
C TYR A 65 -15.17 -17.33 5.98
N GLY A 66 -15.97 -16.33 6.35
CA GLY A 66 -17.23 -15.99 5.69
C GLY A 66 -17.06 -15.13 4.43
N ASP A 67 -18.14 -14.48 4.04
CA ASP A 67 -18.14 -13.46 2.99
C ASP A 67 -17.44 -12.16 3.44
N CYS A 68 -17.38 -11.18 2.54
CA CYS A 68 -16.72 -9.90 2.81
C CYS A 68 -17.30 -9.18 4.05
N GLU A 69 -18.64 -9.16 4.20
CA GLU A 69 -19.31 -8.52 5.33
C GLU A 69 -18.98 -9.22 6.66
N GLN A 70 -19.00 -10.56 6.68
CA GLN A 70 -18.64 -11.35 7.86
C GLN A 70 -17.18 -11.14 8.27
N LYS A 71 -16.27 -10.99 7.31
CA LYS A 71 -14.85 -10.69 7.55
C LYS A 71 -14.65 -9.27 8.07
N LEU A 72 -15.30 -8.27 7.47
CA LEU A 72 -15.30 -6.90 7.97
C LEU A 72 -15.79 -6.88 9.43
N ALA A 73 -16.93 -7.52 9.71
CA ALA A 73 -17.42 -7.63 11.08
C ALA A 73 -16.39 -8.25 12.02
N PHE A 74 -15.70 -9.32 11.61
CA PHE A 74 -14.71 -10.02 12.45
C PHE A 74 -13.50 -9.14 12.77
N TYR A 75 -12.88 -8.52 11.78
CA TYR A 75 -11.64 -7.76 11.97
C TYR A 75 -11.88 -6.41 12.66
N PHE A 76 -12.99 -5.75 12.36
CA PHE A 76 -13.34 -4.48 13.01
C PHE A 76 -13.91 -4.66 14.42
N LEU A 77 -14.65 -5.74 14.68
CA LEU A 77 -15.11 -6.09 16.03
C LEU A 77 -13.95 -6.17 17.02
N GLN A 78 -12.82 -6.76 16.62
CA GLN A 78 -11.62 -6.85 17.45
C GLN A 78 -11.12 -5.46 17.85
N ALA A 79 -11.03 -4.53 16.90
CA ALA A 79 -10.57 -3.16 17.18
C ALA A 79 -11.56 -2.38 18.07
N LEU A 80 -12.87 -2.50 17.81
CA LEU A 80 -13.92 -1.87 18.63
C LEU A 80 -13.90 -2.41 20.07
N PHE A 81 -13.75 -3.72 20.23
CA PHE A 81 -13.59 -4.33 21.55
C PHE A 81 -12.34 -3.80 22.26
N CYS A 82 -11.21 -3.75 21.58
CA CYS A 82 -9.96 -3.21 22.11
C CYS A 82 -10.11 -1.75 22.55
N LYS A 83 -10.81 -0.92 21.73
CA LYS A 83 -11.08 0.48 22.06
C LYS A 83 -11.99 0.61 23.29
N ALA A 84 -13.08 -0.15 23.34
CA ALA A 84 -14.03 -0.12 24.44
C ALA A 84 -13.45 -0.62 25.77
N THR A 85 -12.41 -1.48 25.72
CA THR A 85 -11.77 -2.07 26.92
C THR A 85 -10.38 -1.50 27.22
N GLU A 86 -9.93 -0.47 26.47
CA GLU A 86 -8.60 0.14 26.60
C GLU A 86 -7.46 -0.92 26.52
N SER A 87 -7.66 -1.96 25.72
CA SER A 87 -6.71 -3.08 25.59
C SER A 87 -5.95 -3.08 24.26
N GLY A 88 -6.04 -1.99 23.48
CA GLY A 88 -5.52 -1.90 22.12
C GLY A 88 -4.04 -2.22 22.01
N LEU A 89 -3.19 -1.55 22.79
CA LEU A 89 -1.74 -1.75 22.76
C LEU A 89 -1.34 -3.21 23.09
N ARG A 90 -1.98 -3.81 24.10
CA ARG A 90 -1.72 -5.21 24.46
C ARG A 90 -2.11 -6.18 23.34
N CYS A 91 -3.27 -5.93 22.71
CA CYS A 91 -3.73 -6.74 21.58
C CYS A 91 -2.78 -6.58 20.39
N TYR A 92 -2.41 -5.36 20.02
CA TYR A 92 -1.46 -5.06 18.94
C TYR A 92 -0.11 -5.77 19.15
N LYS A 93 0.49 -5.64 20.36
CA LYS A 93 1.75 -6.33 20.69
C LYS A 93 1.64 -7.86 20.57
N THR A 94 0.50 -8.42 20.96
CA THR A 94 0.24 -9.86 20.81
C THR A 94 0.19 -10.27 19.34
N LEU A 95 -0.57 -9.53 18.52
CA LEU A 95 -0.68 -9.79 17.08
C LEU A 95 0.67 -9.65 16.36
N THR A 96 1.47 -8.64 16.73
CA THR A 96 2.82 -8.43 16.18
C THR A 96 3.75 -9.58 16.56
N SER A 97 3.77 -9.99 17.83
CA SER A 97 4.59 -11.13 18.28
C SER A 97 4.22 -12.45 17.59
N VAL A 98 2.94 -12.68 17.31
CA VAL A 98 2.49 -13.86 16.56
C VAL A 98 2.95 -13.78 15.10
N ALA A 99 2.83 -12.61 14.47
CA ALA A 99 3.30 -12.40 13.12
C ALA A 99 4.81 -12.64 13.00
N GLU A 100 5.62 -12.07 13.89
CA GLU A 100 7.08 -12.25 13.91
C GLU A 100 7.51 -13.72 14.05
N LYS A 101 6.84 -14.47 14.93
CA LYS A 101 7.14 -15.91 15.14
C LYS A 101 6.82 -16.78 13.93
N SER A 102 5.82 -16.39 13.15
CA SER A 102 5.41 -17.12 11.94
C SER A 102 6.16 -16.67 10.69
N HIS A 103 6.95 -15.60 10.79
CA HIS A 103 7.64 -15.00 9.65
C HIS A 103 8.90 -15.76 9.28
N SER A 104 8.98 -16.18 8.01
CA SER A 104 10.20 -16.70 7.42
C SER A 104 10.43 -16.05 6.06
N PHE A 105 11.68 -16.05 5.58
CA PHE A 105 11.98 -15.50 4.24
C PHE A 105 11.09 -16.09 3.16
N ASP A 106 10.97 -17.43 3.12
CA ASP A 106 10.19 -18.09 2.08
C ASP A 106 8.70 -17.78 2.16
N SER A 107 8.12 -17.69 3.38
CA SER A 107 6.71 -17.33 3.55
C SER A 107 6.45 -15.87 3.15
N ALA A 108 7.30 -14.93 3.56
CA ALA A 108 7.20 -13.53 3.20
C ALA A 108 7.32 -13.32 1.68
N ARG A 109 8.35 -13.92 1.08
CA ARG A 109 8.58 -13.86 -0.36
C ARG A 109 7.40 -14.44 -1.13
N LYS A 110 6.92 -15.62 -0.75
CA LYS A 110 5.78 -16.28 -1.40
C LYS A 110 4.52 -15.40 -1.33
N LEU A 111 4.26 -14.80 -0.17
CA LEU A 111 3.12 -13.91 0.04
C LEU A 111 3.19 -12.67 -0.86
N ILE A 112 4.33 -11.97 -0.85
CA ILE A 112 4.52 -10.75 -1.63
C ILE A 112 4.44 -11.06 -3.14
N LEU A 113 5.12 -12.10 -3.62
CA LEU A 113 5.08 -12.47 -5.03
C LEU A 113 3.68 -12.90 -5.47
N LYS A 114 2.95 -13.64 -4.60
CA LYS A 114 1.56 -14.03 -4.92
C LYS A 114 0.63 -12.83 -4.96
N PHE A 115 0.79 -11.87 -4.06
CA PHE A 115 0.03 -10.63 -4.08
C PHE A 115 0.30 -9.81 -5.35
N GLN A 116 1.56 -9.69 -5.74
CA GLN A 116 1.96 -9.00 -6.98
C GLN A 116 1.50 -9.71 -8.26
N GLU A 117 1.36 -11.04 -8.22
CA GLU A 117 0.80 -11.82 -9.34
C GLU A 117 -0.70 -11.53 -9.59
N VAL A 118 -1.47 -11.34 -8.52
CA VAL A 118 -2.93 -11.25 -8.60
C VAL A 118 -3.47 -9.82 -8.52
N SER A 119 -2.66 -8.86 -8.04
CA SER A 119 -3.05 -7.46 -7.84
C SER A 119 -1.93 -6.50 -8.25
N PRO A 120 -2.24 -5.39 -8.95
CA PRO A 120 -1.28 -4.34 -9.28
C PRO A 120 -0.98 -3.40 -8.10
N TRP A 121 -1.57 -3.62 -6.94
CA TRP A 121 -1.50 -2.72 -5.77
C TRP A 121 -0.08 -2.24 -5.45
N THR A 122 0.90 -3.17 -5.49
CA THR A 122 2.31 -2.85 -5.25
C THR A 122 3.06 -2.59 -6.56
N THR A 123 2.81 -3.40 -7.60
CA THR A 123 3.58 -3.33 -8.86
C THR A 123 3.29 -2.07 -9.65
N PHE A 124 2.15 -1.43 -9.46
CA PHE A 124 1.84 -0.10 -9.98
C PHE A 124 2.93 0.92 -9.57
N GLY A 125 3.20 1.02 -8.27
CA GLY A 125 4.24 1.90 -7.75
C GLY A 125 5.63 1.52 -8.24
N HIS A 126 5.94 0.22 -8.36
CA HIS A 126 7.23 -0.24 -8.88
C HIS A 126 7.47 0.21 -10.33
N VAL A 127 6.48 0.04 -11.21
CA VAL A 127 6.60 0.44 -12.63
C VAL A 127 6.71 1.95 -12.75
N ALA A 128 5.84 2.70 -12.08
CA ALA A 128 5.85 4.15 -12.11
C ALA A 128 7.18 4.73 -11.57
N SER A 129 7.66 4.24 -10.43
CA SER A 129 8.91 4.71 -9.83
C SER A 129 10.13 4.30 -10.64
N ASN A 130 10.21 3.06 -11.14
CA ASN A 130 11.34 2.61 -11.96
C ASN A 130 11.47 3.45 -13.25
N GLY A 131 10.38 3.72 -13.95
CA GLY A 131 10.40 4.56 -15.13
C GLY A 131 10.93 5.96 -14.82
N ALA A 132 10.38 6.60 -13.79
CA ALA A 132 10.80 7.93 -13.36
C ALA A 132 12.29 7.99 -12.92
N ILE A 133 12.77 6.96 -12.21
CA ILE A 133 14.17 6.86 -11.79
C ILE A 133 15.08 6.67 -13.00
N LEU A 134 14.74 5.79 -13.94
CA LEU A 134 15.52 5.54 -15.15
C LEU A 134 15.66 6.79 -16.01
N GLU A 135 14.57 7.55 -16.20
CA GLU A 135 14.59 8.81 -16.93
C GLU A 135 15.43 9.89 -16.23
N ALA A 136 15.27 10.02 -14.90
CA ALA A 136 15.99 11.04 -14.13
C ALA A 136 17.50 10.78 -14.03
N LEU A 137 17.91 9.53 -14.16
CA LEU A 137 19.31 9.07 -14.08
C LEU A 137 19.89 8.66 -15.45
N GLU A 138 19.23 9.08 -16.54
CA GLU A 138 19.73 8.82 -17.88
C GLU A 138 21.10 9.49 -18.10
N GLY A 139 22.05 8.78 -18.73
CA GLY A 139 23.41 9.26 -18.99
C GLY A 139 24.36 9.29 -17.79
N GLU A 140 23.88 9.07 -16.59
CA GLU A 140 24.73 9.00 -15.39
C GLU A 140 25.46 7.64 -15.30
N THR A 141 26.72 7.66 -14.88
CA THR A 141 27.56 6.45 -14.81
C THR A 141 27.61 5.80 -13.42
N LYS A 142 27.29 6.56 -12.38
CA LYS A 142 27.25 6.11 -10.99
C LYS A 142 25.89 6.47 -10.39
N LEU A 143 25.06 5.45 -10.22
CA LEU A 143 23.72 5.59 -9.68
C LEU A 143 23.68 5.15 -8.22
N HIS A 144 23.08 5.96 -7.37
CA HIS A 144 22.81 5.59 -5.99
C HIS A 144 21.32 5.73 -5.66
N ILE A 145 20.65 4.62 -5.47
CA ILE A 145 19.25 4.59 -5.09
C ILE A 145 19.14 4.37 -3.58
N ILE A 146 18.47 5.30 -2.90
CA ILE A 146 18.09 5.18 -1.49
C ILE A 146 16.67 4.63 -1.47
N ASP A 147 16.52 3.36 -1.10
CA ASP A 147 15.24 2.66 -1.08
C ASP A 147 14.65 2.62 0.32
N ILE A 148 13.57 3.34 0.53
CA ILE A 148 12.80 3.37 1.77
C ILE A 148 11.47 2.66 1.49
N SER A 149 11.55 1.34 1.36
CA SER A 149 10.38 0.49 1.13
C SER A 149 10.49 -0.81 1.91
N ASN A 150 9.37 -1.48 2.11
CA ASN A 150 9.34 -2.79 2.77
C ASN A 150 8.94 -3.90 1.79
N THR A 151 9.25 -3.73 0.50
CA THR A 151 8.89 -4.65 -0.58
C THR A 151 9.88 -5.80 -0.79
N ILE A 152 10.82 -5.98 0.14
CA ILE A 152 11.91 -6.98 0.07
C ILE A 152 12.65 -6.98 -1.28
N CYS A 153 12.92 -5.79 -1.82
CA CYS A 153 13.65 -5.57 -3.09
C CYS A 153 12.99 -6.18 -4.33
N THR A 154 11.69 -6.47 -4.32
CA THR A 154 11.00 -7.07 -5.48
C THR A 154 10.86 -6.09 -6.66
N GLN A 155 11.09 -4.81 -6.45
CA GLN A 155 11.12 -3.77 -7.47
C GLN A 155 12.36 -3.84 -8.36
N TRP A 156 13.52 -4.14 -7.78
CA TRP A 156 14.82 -3.88 -8.39
C TRP A 156 15.26 -4.83 -9.49
N PRO A 157 14.83 -6.11 -9.55
CA PRO A 157 15.17 -6.97 -10.69
C PRO A 157 14.82 -6.38 -12.04
N THR A 158 13.64 -5.78 -12.18
CA THR A 158 13.21 -5.15 -13.45
C THR A 158 14.02 -3.90 -13.79
N LEU A 159 14.44 -3.12 -12.80
CA LEU A 159 15.34 -1.98 -13.01
C LEU A 159 16.74 -2.46 -13.44
N LEU A 160 17.30 -3.51 -12.83
CA LEU A 160 18.56 -4.11 -13.23
C LEU A 160 18.52 -4.64 -14.67
N GLU A 161 17.43 -5.27 -15.08
CA GLU A 161 17.21 -5.70 -16.48
C GLU A 161 17.22 -4.50 -17.43
N ALA A 162 16.53 -3.40 -17.08
CA ALA A 162 16.52 -2.19 -17.88
C ALA A 162 17.91 -1.55 -18.01
N LEU A 163 18.69 -1.49 -16.92
CA LEU A 163 20.07 -0.99 -16.93
C LEU A 163 21.00 -1.86 -17.79
N ALA A 164 20.82 -3.18 -17.75
CA ALA A 164 21.61 -4.12 -18.54
C ALA A 164 21.36 -4.02 -20.03
N THR A 165 20.21 -3.51 -20.45
CA THR A 165 19.79 -3.38 -21.85
C THR A 165 20.03 -1.98 -22.43
N ARG A 166 20.64 -1.06 -21.68
CA ARG A 166 21.00 0.28 -22.19
C ARG A 166 21.96 0.18 -23.40
N ASN A 167 21.82 1.12 -24.31
CA ASN A 167 22.68 1.17 -25.51
C ASN A 167 24.06 1.79 -25.21
N ASP A 168 24.20 2.47 -24.10
CA ASP A 168 25.41 3.12 -23.59
C ASP A 168 26.09 2.23 -22.54
N GLU A 169 27.18 2.70 -21.97
CA GLU A 169 27.92 1.97 -20.93
C GLU A 169 27.01 1.67 -19.72
N THR A 170 27.02 0.41 -19.30
CA THR A 170 26.22 -0.04 -18.13
C THR A 170 26.70 0.68 -16.88
N PRO A 171 25.84 1.45 -16.19
CA PRO A 171 26.24 2.22 -15.03
C PRO A 171 26.52 1.32 -13.81
N HIS A 172 27.33 1.83 -12.88
CA HIS A 172 27.45 1.24 -11.55
C HIS A 172 26.21 1.60 -10.72
N LEU A 173 25.49 0.60 -10.21
CA LEU A 173 24.33 0.80 -9.35
C LEU A 173 24.68 0.46 -7.90
N LYS A 174 24.53 1.44 -7.03
CA LYS A 174 24.53 1.27 -5.57
C LYS A 174 23.10 1.40 -5.05
N LEU A 175 22.68 0.42 -4.28
CA LEU A 175 21.35 0.36 -3.66
C LEU A 175 21.50 0.39 -2.14
N THR A 176 21.06 1.45 -1.49
CA THR A 176 21.00 1.51 -0.03
C THR A 176 19.56 1.32 0.43
N VAL A 177 19.28 0.18 1.04
CA VAL A 177 17.94 -0.18 1.54
C VAL A 177 17.83 0.21 3.01
N VAL A 178 16.87 1.08 3.30
CA VAL A 178 16.56 1.52 4.66
C VAL A 178 15.35 0.73 5.16
N VAL A 179 15.60 -0.18 6.11
CA VAL A 179 14.59 -1.08 6.65
C VAL A 179 13.90 -0.42 7.84
N THR A 180 12.65 -0.04 7.68
CA THR A 180 11.82 0.56 8.72
C THR A 180 10.99 -0.47 9.50
N ALA A 181 10.74 -1.65 8.93
CA ALA A 181 9.99 -2.72 9.58
C ALA A 181 10.91 -3.80 10.17
N SER A 182 10.73 -4.13 11.46
CA SER A 182 11.55 -5.13 12.17
C SER A 182 11.55 -6.51 11.51
N ILE A 183 10.40 -6.91 10.98
CA ILE A 183 10.20 -8.19 10.29
C ILE A 183 11.11 -8.34 9.06
N VAL A 184 11.31 -7.29 8.29
CA VAL A 184 12.12 -7.32 7.06
C VAL A 184 13.60 -7.46 7.35
N LYS A 185 14.09 -6.96 8.47
CA LYS A 185 15.50 -7.01 8.87
C LYS A 185 16.08 -8.43 8.85
N SER A 186 15.31 -9.41 9.33
CA SER A 186 15.79 -10.80 9.46
C SER A 186 16.07 -11.47 8.11
N VAL A 187 15.41 -11.00 7.05
CA VAL A 187 15.50 -11.61 5.71
C VAL A 187 16.41 -10.84 4.74
N MET A 188 16.81 -9.61 5.07
CA MET A 188 17.56 -8.72 4.15
C MET A 188 18.93 -9.26 3.77
N LYS A 189 19.60 -10.02 4.62
CA LYS A 189 20.89 -10.62 4.28
C LYS A 189 20.77 -11.58 3.09
N GLU A 190 19.74 -12.43 3.12
CA GLU A 190 19.52 -13.40 2.02
C GLU A 190 19.04 -12.68 0.75
N ILE A 191 18.19 -11.66 0.90
CA ILE A 191 17.74 -10.82 -0.23
C ILE A 191 18.95 -10.17 -0.90
N GLY A 192 19.85 -9.54 -0.13
CA GLY A 192 21.07 -8.89 -0.65
C GLY A 192 21.92 -9.85 -1.47
N GLN A 193 22.19 -11.05 -0.96
CA GLN A 193 22.96 -12.07 -1.69
C GLN A 193 22.29 -12.50 -3.00
N ARG A 194 20.96 -12.56 -3.02
CA ARG A 194 20.21 -12.90 -4.25
C ARG A 194 20.26 -11.76 -5.26
N MET A 195 20.16 -10.51 -4.80
CA MET A 195 20.27 -9.32 -5.64
C MET A 195 21.66 -9.20 -6.28
N GLU A 196 22.74 -9.38 -5.50
CA GLU A 196 24.12 -9.38 -6.02
C GLU A 196 24.33 -10.48 -7.08
N LYS A 197 23.79 -11.68 -6.83
CA LYS A 197 23.86 -12.77 -7.78
C LYS A 197 23.10 -12.45 -9.07
N PHE A 198 21.93 -11.85 -8.96
CA PHE A 198 21.12 -11.45 -10.11
C PHE A 198 21.78 -10.34 -10.92
N ALA A 199 22.29 -9.29 -10.27
CA ALA A 199 22.99 -8.19 -10.92
C ALA A 199 24.25 -8.69 -11.68
N ARG A 200 25.01 -9.62 -11.07
CA ARG A 200 26.15 -10.27 -11.75
C ARG A 200 25.72 -11.04 -12.98
N LEU A 201 24.57 -11.74 -12.94
CA LEU A 201 24.01 -12.44 -14.09
C LEU A 201 23.62 -11.48 -15.21
N MET A 202 23.08 -10.30 -14.86
CA MET A 202 22.72 -9.25 -15.79
C MET A 202 23.93 -8.45 -16.31
N GLY A 203 25.12 -8.62 -15.74
CA GLY A 203 26.30 -7.85 -16.12
C GLY A 203 26.29 -6.40 -15.60
N VAL A 204 25.50 -6.09 -14.59
CA VAL A 204 25.41 -4.75 -13.98
C VAL A 204 26.37 -4.71 -12.78
N PRO A 205 27.35 -3.78 -12.74
CA PRO A 205 28.13 -3.50 -11.54
C PRO A 205 27.21 -3.03 -10.42
N PHE A 206 27.16 -3.78 -9.30
CA PHE A 206 26.15 -3.60 -8.27
C PHE A 206 26.70 -3.70 -6.85
N GLU A 207 26.29 -2.78 -6.02
CA GLU A 207 26.55 -2.79 -4.58
C GLU A 207 25.23 -2.65 -3.83
N ILE A 208 25.04 -3.39 -2.74
CA ILE A 208 23.86 -3.27 -1.87
C ILE A 208 24.29 -3.03 -0.42
N ASN A 209 23.73 -1.99 0.19
CA ASN A 209 23.87 -1.65 1.59
C ASN A 209 22.51 -1.77 2.29
N VAL A 210 22.49 -2.23 3.55
CA VAL A 210 21.27 -2.36 4.33
C VAL A 210 21.43 -1.63 5.65
N ILE A 211 20.57 -0.63 5.85
CA ILE A 211 20.50 0.13 7.10
C ILE A 211 19.26 -0.33 7.86
N SER A 212 19.43 -0.68 9.13
CA SER A 212 18.32 -1.19 9.94
C SER A 212 18.49 -0.84 11.41
N GLY A 213 17.40 -0.87 12.18
CA GLY A 213 17.42 -0.55 13.61
C GLY A 213 17.46 0.94 13.88
N LEU A 214 16.88 1.73 12.98
CA LEU A 214 16.72 3.17 13.13
C LEU A 214 15.59 3.47 14.12
N ASN A 215 15.83 4.46 14.98
CA ASN A 215 14.80 5.02 15.85
C ASN A 215 14.04 6.14 15.13
N ASN A 216 14.73 6.90 14.28
CA ASN A 216 14.15 8.01 13.53
C ASN A 216 14.75 8.08 12.12
N LEU A 217 13.90 7.96 11.11
CA LEU A 217 14.30 8.05 9.70
C LEU A 217 14.82 9.46 9.34
N GLY A 218 14.27 10.50 9.95
CA GLY A 218 14.63 11.89 9.68
C GLY A 218 16.01 12.32 10.17
N GLU A 219 16.68 11.48 10.97
CA GLU A 219 18.05 11.75 11.50
C GLU A 219 19.15 11.21 10.60
N LEU A 220 18.82 10.44 9.56
CA LEU A 220 19.82 9.90 8.64
C LEU A 220 20.57 11.00 7.89
N THR A 221 21.87 10.84 7.81
CA THR A 221 22.79 11.77 7.10
C THR A 221 23.28 11.15 5.80
N LYS A 222 23.93 11.96 4.96
CA LYS A 222 24.62 11.47 3.76
C LYS A 222 25.68 10.43 4.07
N GLU A 223 26.39 10.63 5.16
CA GLU A 223 27.44 9.77 5.67
C GLU A 223 26.88 8.40 6.08
N ASP A 224 25.76 8.39 6.82
CA ASP A 224 25.08 7.14 7.22
C ASP A 224 24.59 6.34 6.01
N LEU A 225 24.11 7.04 4.99
CA LEU A 225 23.64 6.45 3.73
C LEU A 225 24.80 6.12 2.78
N GLY A 226 26.01 6.57 3.09
CA GLY A 226 27.19 6.35 2.27
C GLY A 226 27.16 7.07 0.92
N VAL A 227 26.45 8.21 0.82
CA VAL A 227 26.33 8.99 -0.43
C VAL A 227 27.66 9.66 -0.76
N GLN A 228 28.15 9.48 -2.01
CA GLN A 228 29.36 10.11 -2.53
C GLN A 228 29.02 11.32 -3.39
N GLU A 229 29.97 12.26 -3.55
CA GLU A 229 29.73 13.49 -4.31
C GLU A 229 29.56 13.25 -5.83
N ASP A 230 30.14 12.17 -6.35
CA ASP A 230 30.10 11.81 -7.76
C ASP A 230 28.98 10.82 -8.11
N GLU A 231 28.07 10.55 -7.17
CA GLU A 231 26.89 9.70 -7.39
C GLU A 231 25.66 10.53 -7.76
N ALA A 232 24.92 10.08 -8.77
CA ALA A 232 23.58 10.57 -9.05
C ALA A 232 22.55 9.85 -8.15
N VAL A 233 21.99 10.60 -7.21
CA VAL A 233 21.12 10.06 -6.16
C VAL A 233 19.66 10.08 -6.57
N ALA A 234 18.96 8.96 -6.36
CA ALA A 234 17.49 8.88 -6.37
C ALA A 234 16.98 8.41 -5.01
N VAL A 235 15.88 8.97 -4.54
CA VAL A 235 15.15 8.49 -3.34
C VAL A 235 13.88 7.80 -3.80
N ASN A 236 13.70 6.55 -3.41
CA ASN A 236 12.51 5.75 -3.67
C ASN A 236 11.80 5.44 -2.36
N CYS A 237 10.57 5.92 -2.20
CA CYS A 237 9.79 5.75 -0.99
C CYS A 237 8.43 5.14 -1.32
N ILE A 238 8.24 3.84 -0.99
CA ILE A 238 7.01 3.11 -1.29
C ILE A 238 6.41 2.51 -0.01
N GLY A 239 5.24 3.01 0.40
CA GLY A 239 4.46 2.50 1.52
C GLY A 239 5.16 2.61 2.87
N ALA A 240 6.13 3.52 3.01
CA ALA A 240 6.95 3.66 4.19
C ALA A 240 6.59 4.88 5.05
N LEU A 241 6.09 5.96 4.44
CA LEU A 241 5.82 7.21 5.14
C LEU A 241 4.67 7.10 6.14
N ARG A 242 3.71 6.21 5.91
CA ARG A 242 2.65 5.92 6.88
C ARG A 242 3.16 5.41 8.23
N ARG A 243 4.39 4.89 8.27
CA ARG A 243 5.04 4.36 9.47
C ARG A 243 5.87 5.39 10.23
N VAL A 244 6.09 6.53 9.61
CA VAL A 244 6.76 7.67 10.22
C VAL A 244 5.76 8.42 11.08
N GLU A 245 6.13 8.71 12.32
CA GLU A 245 5.30 9.54 13.19
C GLU A 245 5.05 10.90 12.54
N VAL A 246 3.86 11.43 12.75
CA VAL A 246 3.41 12.60 12.00
C VAL A 246 4.29 13.82 12.22
N GLU A 247 4.75 14.01 13.45
CA GLU A 247 5.64 15.07 13.88
C GLU A 247 7.02 14.97 13.22
N GLU A 248 7.43 13.76 12.86
CA GLU A 248 8.73 13.47 12.26
C GLU A 248 8.73 13.55 10.72
N ARG A 249 7.54 13.53 10.07
CA ARG A 249 7.42 13.56 8.60
C ARG A 249 8.12 14.74 7.95
N GLY A 250 8.05 15.91 8.59
CA GLY A 250 8.79 17.09 8.14
C GLY A 250 10.31 16.92 8.21
N ALA A 251 10.83 16.20 9.20
CA ALA A 251 12.26 15.89 9.32
C ALA A 251 12.70 14.92 8.20
N VAL A 252 11.89 13.91 7.88
CA VAL A 252 12.15 12.98 6.77
C VAL A 252 12.23 13.71 5.43
N ILE A 253 11.31 14.65 5.16
CA ILE A 253 11.34 15.45 3.92
C ILE A 253 12.60 16.32 3.86
N ARG A 254 13.02 16.95 4.95
CA ARG A 254 14.29 17.70 5.02
C ARG A 254 15.51 16.79 4.83
N MET A 255 15.46 15.56 5.36
CA MET A 255 16.51 14.57 5.11
C MET A 255 16.60 14.24 3.63
N PHE A 256 15.48 13.97 2.94
CA PHE A 256 15.49 13.78 1.48
C PHE A 256 16.09 14.97 0.76
N GLN A 257 15.72 16.20 1.12
CA GLN A 257 16.27 17.43 0.53
C GLN A 257 17.79 17.54 0.72
N SER A 258 18.30 17.16 1.91
CA SER A 258 19.74 17.21 2.23
C SER A 258 20.59 16.32 1.31
N LEU A 259 20.01 15.23 0.80
CA LEU A 259 20.69 14.31 -0.12
C LEU A 259 20.90 14.91 -1.53
N ARG A 260 20.19 16.00 -1.87
CA ARG A 260 20.19 16.63 -3.19
C ARG A 260 19.92 15.64 -4.32
N PRO A 261 18.82 14.86 -4.23
CA PRO A 261 18.55 13.82 -5.21
C PRO A 261 18.19 14.40 -6.58
N ARG A 262 18.45 13.67 -7.66
CA ARG A 262 17.95 13.97 -9.00
C ARG A 262 16.42 13.80 -9.06
N VAL A 263 15.91 12.84 -8.31
CA VAL A 263 14.49 12.53 -8.24
C VAL A 263 14.14 11.91 -6.88
N VAL A 264 12.93 12.21 -6.41
CA VAL A 264 12.26 11.51 -5.30
C VAL A 264 10.98 10.91 -5.85
N THR A 265 10.76 9.62 -5.69
CA THR A 265 9.50 8.94 -5.99
C THR A 265 8.80 8.58 -4.70
N VAL A 266 7.52 8.91 -4.60
CA VAL A 266 6.68 8.60 -3.44
C VAL A 266 5.45 7.86 -3.89
N VAL A 267 5.19 6.72 -3.27
CA VAL A 267 4.00 5.89 -3.51
C VAL A 267 3.40 5.52 -2.17
N GLU A 268 2.15 5.91 -1.95
CA GLU A 268 1.42 5.65 -0.70
C GLU A 268 -0.01 5.19 -0.99
N GLU A 269 -0.61 4.50 -0.03
CA GLU A 269 -2.01 4.10 -0.09
C GLU A 269 -2.93 5.31 0.11
N GLU A 270 -3.98 5.42 -0.73
CA GLU A 270 -4.89 6.57 -0.76
C GLU A 270 -5.98 6.43 0.31
N ALA A 271 -5.62 6.81 1.53
CA ALA A 271 -6.52 6.82 2.68
C ALA A 271 -6.15 7.91 3.67
N ASP A 272 -7.14 8.52 4.33
CA ASP A 272 -6.93 9.45 5.43
C ASP A 272 -7.26 8.76 6.77
N LEU A 273 -6.28 8.08 7.34
CA LEU A 273 -6.41 7.47 8.67
C LEU A 273 -5.81 8.34 9.78
N PHE A 274 -5.63 9.62 9.48
CA PHE A 274 -5.00 10.56 10.38
C PHE A 274 -5.91 11.73 10.76
N SER A 275 -6.96 12.03 9.99
CA SER A 275 -7.66 13.30 10.09
C SER A 275 -8.07 13.62 11.53
N SER A 276 -7.63 14.78 11.92
CA SER A 276 -7.90 15.60 13.10
C SER A 276 -7.03 15.40 14.33
N SER A 277 -5.93 16.12 14.32
CA SER A 277 -5.00 16.25 15.45
C SER A 277 -5.51 17.09 16.64
N VAL A 278 -6.67 17.70 16.59
CA VAL A 278 -7.11 18.62 17.66
C VAL A 278 -8.48 18.30 18.25
N ASN A 279 -9.35 17.60 17.51
CA ASN A 279 -10.62 17.08 18.02
C ASN A 279 -10.84 15.72 17.38
N HIS A 280 -10.25 14.67 17.95
CA HIS A 280 -10.31 13.30 17.45
C HIS A 280 -11.75 12.84 17.23
N ASP A 281 -12.26 13.02 16.02
CA ASP A 281 -13.49 12.39 15.62
C ASP A 281 -13.19 10.91 15.30
N PHE A 282 -13.20 10.10 16.35
CA PHE A 282 -13.02 8.65 16.24
C PHE A 282 -13.95 8.06 15.18
N VAL A 283 -15.17 8.57 15.07
CA VAL A 283 -16.17 8.10 14.10
C VAL A 283 -15.70 8.35 12.67
N LYS A 284 -15.13 9.53 12.40
CA LYS A 284 -14.55 9.84 11.07
C LYS A 284 -13.38 8.94 10.70
N CYS A 285 -12.44 8.77 11.62
CA CYS A 285 -11.30 7.86 11.42
C CYS A 285 -11.79 6.41 11.19
N PHE A 286 -12.80 6.00 11.94
CA PHE A 286 -13.42 4.68 11.79
C PHE A 286 -14.08 4.54 10.41
N GLU A 287 -14.82 5.53 9.95
CA GLU A 287 -15.49 5.54 8.63
C GLU A 287 -14.49 5.42 7.48
N GLU A 288 -13.42 6.21 7.49
CA GLU A 288 -12.35 6.13 6.49
C GLU A 288 -11.60 4.80 6.53
N CYS A 289 -11.30 4.29 7.72
CA CYS A 289 -10.70 2.99 7.89
C CYS A 289 -11.60 1.87 7.34
N LEU A 290 -12.91 1.93 7.63
CA LEU A 290 -13.90 0.98 7.13
C LEU A 290 -14.01 1.06 5.60
N ARG A 291 -14.05 2.26 5.01
CA ARG A 291 -14.06 2.47 3.56
C ARG A 291 -12.83 1.82 2.91
N PHE A 292 -11.63 2.13 3.40
CA PHE A 292 -10.38 1.62 2.85
C PHE A 292 -10.31 0.08 2.90
N TYR A 293 -10.61 -0.52 4.06
CA TYR A 293 -10.53 -1.97 4.19
C TYR A 293 -11.68 -2.71 3.51
N THR A 294 -12.83 -2.07 3.30
CA THR A 294 -13.90 -2.64 2.45
C THR A 294 -13.40 -2.81 1.02
N LEU A 295 -12.75 -1.80 0.45
CA LEU A 295 -12.13 -1.88 -0.88
C LEU A 295 -11.02 -2.94 -0.93
N TYR A 296 -10.19 -2.98 0.10
CA TYR A 296 -9.07 -3.93 0.16
C TYR A 296 -9.57 -5.38 0.25
N PHE A 297 -10.57 -5.68 1.11
CA PHE A 297 -11.14 -7.02 1.22
C PHE A 297 -11.93 -7.42 -0.03
N ASP A 298 -12.65 -6.50 -0.66
CA ASP A 298 -13.32 -6.73 -1.94
C ASP A 298 -12.30 -7.10 -3.03
N MET A 299 -11.20 -6.38 -3.11
CA MET A 299 -10.09 -6.70 -4.01
C MET A 299 -9.49 -8.09 -3.73
N LEU A 300 -9.28 -8.43 -2.45
CA LEU A 300 -8.78 -9.76 -2.07
C LEU A 300 -9.79 -10.87 -2.42
N GLU A 301 -11.09 -10.62 -2.21
CA GLU A 301 -12.17 -11.56 -2.56
C GLU A 301 -12.15 -11.90 -4.05
N GLU A 302 -12.00 -10.88 -4.88
CA GLU A 302 -12.00 -11.07 -6.32
C GLU A 302 -10.68 -11.62 -6.87
N SER A 303 -9.54 -11.32 -6.21
CA SER A 303 -8.21 -11.69 -6.71
C SER A 303 -7.75 -13.08 -6.28
N PHE A 304 -8.24 -13.59 -5.16
CA PHE A 304 -7.81 -14.88 -4.62
C PHE A 304 -8.95 -15.90 -4.61
N VAL A 305 -8.58 -17.17 -4.70
CA VAL A 305 -9.54 -18.24 -4.43
C VAL A 305 -9.92 -18.28 -2.93
N PRO A 306 -11.16 -18.65 -2.56
CA PRO A 306 -11.62 -18.62 -1.16
C PRO A 306 -10.74 -19.40 -0.16
N THR A 307 -10.07 -20.46 -0.64
CA THR A 307 -9.24 -21.35 0.16
C THR A 307 -7.75 -20.95 0.21
N SER A 308 -7.39 -19.75 -0.31
CA SER A 308 -5.99 -19.30 -0.34
C SER A 308 -5.46 -18.98 1.05
N ASN A 309 -4.37 -19.64 1.43
CA ASN A 309 -3.64 -19.31 2.66
C ASN A 309 -2.99 -17.92 2.58
N GLU A 310 -2.52 -17.52 1.40
CA GLU A 310 -1.91 -16.21 1.17
C GLU A 310 -2.96 -15.10 1.41
N ARG A 311 -4.19 -15.29 0.93
CA ARG A 311 -5.30 -14.37 1.22
C ARG A 311 -5.54 -14.24 2.72
N LEU A 312 -5.65 -15.35 3.44
CA LEU A 312 -5.85 -15.35 4.89
C LEU A 312 -4.71 -14.64 5.64
N MET A 313 -3.47 -14.79 5.16
CA MET A 313 -2.33 -14.08 5.75
C MET A 313 -2.44 -12.56 5.53
N LEU A 314 -2.83 -12.10 4.34
CA LEU A 314 -3.06 -10.68 4.05
C LEU A 314 -4.20 -10.10 4.90
N GLU A 315 -5.31 -10.82 5.03
CA GLU A 315 -6.43 -10.43 5.89
C GLU A 315 -6.02 -10.32 7.37
N ARG A 316 -5.15 -11.20 7.86
CA ARG A 316 -4.59 -11.11 9.24
C ARG A 316 -3.66 -9.91 9.43
N GLU A 317 -2.88 -9.54 8.41
CA GLU A 317 -2.08 -8.32 8.46
C GLU A 317 -2.98 -7.08 8.56
N CYS A 318 -4.12 -7.07 7.86
CA CYS A 318 -5.12 -6.01 8.01
C CYS A 318 -5.64 -5.90 9.44
N SER A 319 -5.90 -7.03 10.12
CA SER A 319 -6.34 -7.02 11.54
C SER A 319 -5.37 -6.25 12.43
N ARG A 320 -4.07 -6.48 12.28
CA ARG A 320 -3.04 -5.78 13.06
C ARG A 320 -3.08 -4.27 12.82
N SER A 321 -3.16 -3.87 11.56
CA SER A 321 -3.22 -2.46 11.17
C SER A 321 -4.53 -1.80 11.65
N ILE A 322 -5.69 -2.46 11.52
CA ILE A 322 -6.99 -1.96 12.01
C ILE A 322 -6.95 -1.77 13.53
N VAL A 323 -6.42 -2.74 14.28
CA VAL A 323 -6.28 -2.62 15.75
C VAL A 323 -5.33 -1.47 16.11
N ARG A 324 -4.22 -1.29 15.40
CA ARG A 324 -3.29 -0.18 15.64
C ARG A 324 -3.95 1.18 15.43
N VAL A 325 -4.71 1.33 14.34
CA VAL A 325 -5.35 2.61 13.98
C VAL A 325 -6.54 2.94 14.90
N LEU A 326 -7.40 1.96 15.19
CA LEU A 326 -8.68 2.19 15.86
C LEU A 326 -8.72 1.80 17.33
N GLY A 327 -7.93 0.79 17.71
CA GLY A 327 -7.95 0.21 19.05
C GLY A 327 -6.96 0.84 20.02
N CYS A 328 -5.85 1.42 19.53
CA CYS A 328 -4.82 2.04 20.37
C CYS A 328 -5.08 3.53 20.56
N ASP A 329 -4.76 4.06 21.73
CA ASP A 329 -4.83 5.49 22.02
C ASP A 329 -3.53 6.21 21.59
N HIS A 330 -3.61 7.54 21.39
CA HIS A 330 -2.45 8.34 20.98
C HIS A 330 -1.37 8.41 22.06
N HIS A 331 -1.76 8.36 23.32
CA HIS A 331 -0.83 8.39 24.46
C HIS A 331 -0.05 7.08 24.64
N ASP A 332 -0.47 6.00 23.98
CA ASP A 332 0.24 4.72 23.98
C ASP A 332 1.60 4.76 23.25
N HIS A 333 1.92 5.87 22.59
CA HIS A 333 3.22 6.08 21.91
C HIS A 333 4.34 6.44 22.88
N ASP A 334 4.05 7.21 23.94
CA ASP A 334 5.08 7.70 24.89
C ASP A 334 5.66 6.58 25.76
N ASP A 335 4.90 5.54 26.04
CA ASP A 335 5.34 4.40 26.85
C ASP A 335 6.07 3.30 26.06
N ASP A 336 6.02 3.34 24.71
CA ASP A 336 6.58 2.29 23.87
C ASP A 336 7.94 2.66 23.25
N LYS A 337 8.97 2.78 24.10
CA LYS A 337 10.37 2.94 23.66
C LYS A 337 10.89 1.80 22.75
N ASN A 338 10.07 0.77 22.50
CA ASN A 338 10.36 -0.35 21.62
C ASN A 338 9.67 -0.24 20.24
N GLY A 339 9.22 0.95 19.83
CA GLY A 339 8.88 1.25 18.44
C GLY A 339 7.68 0.49 17.89
N GLY A 340 6.52 0.66 18.49
CA GLY A 340 5.29 0.28 17.83
C GLY A 340 5.18 1.03 16.50
N GLU A 341 5.08 0.30 15.37
CA GLU A 341 4.99 0.91 14.05
C GLU A 341 3.76 1.83 13.97
N CYS A 342 3.96 3.08 13.55
CA CYS A 342 2.87 3.98 13.16
C CYS A 342 2.13 3.38 11.95
N GLU A 343 0.81 3.57 11.89
CA GLU A 343 -0.01 3.13 10.75
C GLU A 343 -0.94 4.27 10.29
N ARG A 344 -0.42 5.50 10.32
CA ARG A 344 -1.17 6.71 10.00
C ARG A 344 -1.01 7.07 8.53
N ARG A 345 -1.98 6.68 7.70
CA ARG A 345 -2.04 7.03 6.28
C ARG A 345 -2.50 8.46 6.11
N GLU A 346 -1.95 9.13 5.11
CA GLU A 346 -2.40 10.42 4.59
C GLU A 346 -2.67 10.26 3.09
N ARG A 347 -3.62 11.03 2.56
CA ARG A 347 -3.93 11.05 1.13
C ARG A 347 -2.80 11.69 0.32
N GLY A 348 -2.78 11.42 -0.98
CA GLY A 348 -1.82 12.01 -1.91
C GLY A 348 -1.79 13.54 -1.86
N SER A 349 -2.95 14.20 -1.68
CA SER A 349 -3.05 15.66 -1.51
C SER A 349 -2.28 16.14 -0.28
N GLN A 350 -2.41 15.47 0.85
CA GLN A 350 -1.71 15.82 2.10
C GLN A 350 -0.20 15.59 1.98
N TRP A 351 0.22 14.48 1.35
CA TRP A 351 1.63 14.23 1.05
C TRP A 351 2.19 15.26 0.08
N SER A 352 1.42 15.64 -0.93
CA SER A 352 1.79 16.68 -1.89
C SER A 352 2.08 18.01 -1.19
N ASP A 353 1.21 18.45 -0.28
CA ASP A 353 1.40 19.69 0.46
C ASP A 353 2.65 19.65 1.35
N ARG A 354 2.95 18.49 1.95
CA ARG A 354 4.18 18.32 2.72
C ARG A 354 5.43 18.38 1.85
N LEU A 355 5.40 17.73 0.69
CA LEU A 355 6.55 17.63 -0.22
C LEU A 355 6.84 18.96 -0.93
N LYS A 356 5.83 19.76 -1.26
CA LYS A 356 5.94 21.09 -1.89
C LYS A 356 6.80 22.09 -1.08
N VAL A 357 7.01 21.82 0.21
CA VAL A 357 7.89 22.67 1.05
C VAL A 357 9.36 22.60 0.61
N ALA A 358 9.79 21.46 0.06
CA ALA A 358 11.20 21.20 -0.27
C ALA A 358 11.41 20.79 -1.73
N PHE A 359 10.36 20.40 -2.43
CA PHE A 359 10.41 19.82 -3.76
C PHE A 359 9.35 20.41 -4.67
N SER A 360 9.63 20.39 -5.96
CA SER A 360 8.67 20.71 -7.02
C SER A 360 8.13 19.41 -7.65
N PRO A 361 6.81 19.30 -7.86
CA PRO A 361 6.23 18.11 -8.49
C PRO A 361 6.62 18.03 -9.97
N VAL A 362 6.75 16.81 -10.48
CA VAL A 362 7.02 16.51 -11.89
C VAL A 362 5.96 15.54 -12.40
N GLY A 363 5.45 15.77 -13.60
CA GLY A 363 4.55 14.84 -14.28
C GLY A 363 5.28 13.56 -14.70
N PHE A 364 4.55 12.45 -14.77
CA PHE A 364 5.03 11.24 -15.42
C PHE A 364 5.06 11.42 -16.93
N SER A 365 6.08 10.88 -17.60
CA SER A 365 6.16 10.87 -19.06
C SER A 365 5.07 9.98 -19.68
N ASP A 366 4.79 10.17 -20.95
CA ASP A 366 3.84 9.33 -21.67
C ASP A 366 4.30 7.86 -21.70
N ASP A 367 5.61 7.63 -21.80
CA ASP A 367 6.20 6.28 -21.82
C ASP A 367 5.94 5.55 -20.49
N VAL A 368 6.16 6.21 -19.35
CA VAL A 368 5.88 5.64 -18.03
C VAL A 368 4.38 5.40 -17.83
N VAL A 369 3.54 6.32 -18.26
CA VAL A 369 2.08 6.18 -18.23
C VAL A 369 1.63 4.97 -19.06
N ASP A 370 2.21 4.77 -20.25
CA ASP A 370 1.87 3.65 -21.12
C ASP A 370 2.37 2.30 -20.56
N ASP A 371 3.52 2.28 -19.90
CA ASP A 371 4.01 1.11 -19.17
C ASP A 371 3.07 0.72 -18.02
N VAL A 372 2.58 1.69 -17.27
CA VAL A 372 1.57 1.46 -16.22
C VAL A 372 0.27 0.93 -16.83
N LYS A 373 -0.23 1.52 -17.92
CA LYS A 373 -1.42 0.99 -18.63
C LYS A 373 -1.20 -0.44 -19.13
N ALA A 374 -0.01 -0.75 -19.64
CA ALA A 374 0.36 -2.09 -20.09
C ALA A 374 0.41 -3.09 -18.92
N LEU A 375 0.92 -2.67 -17.76
CA LEU A 375 0.86 -3.44 -16.54
C LEU A 375 -0.58 -3.80 -16.17
N LEU A 376 -1.49 -2.82 -16.14
CA LEU A 376 -2.87 -3.03 -15.69
C LEU A 376 -3.64 -4.02 -16.57
N LYS A 377 -3.30 -4.12 -17.87
CA LYS A 377 -3.89 -5.10 -18.79
C LYS A 377 -3.62 -6.57 -18.40
N ARG A 378 -2.64 -6.83 -17.53
CA ARG A 378 -2.31 -8.18 -17.05
C ARG A 378 -3.22 -8.66 -15.94
N TYR A 379 -3.95 -7.73 -15.31
CA TYR A 379 -4.80 -8.02 -14.16
C TYR A 379 -6.29 -8.09 -14.55
N ARG A 380 -7.11 -8.52 -13.63
CA ARG A 380 -8.57 -8.57 -13.82
C ARG A 380 -9.14 -7.18 -14.10
N ALA A 381 -10.31 -7.14 -14.70
CA ALA A 381 -11.08 -5.90 -14.84
C ALA A 381 -11.40 -5.28 -13.48
N GLY A 382 -11.57 -3.97 -13.43
CA GLY A 382 -11.81 -3.19 -12.22
C GLY A 382 -10.62 -2.31 -11.81
N TRP A 383 -9.41 -2.59 -12.33
CA TRP A 383 -8.26 -1.73 -12.18
C TRP A 383 -8.19 -0.68 -13.27
N ALA A 384 -7.93 0.58 -12.88
CA ALA A 384 -7.71 1.65 -13.83
C ALA A 384 -6.63 2.62 -13.33
N LEU A 385 -6.10 3.40 -14.29
CA LEU A 385 -5.19 4.51 -14.04
C LEU A 385 -5.97 5.82 -14.18
N VAL A 386 -5.91 6.68 -13.18
CA VAL A 386 -6.42 8.04 -13.23
C VAL A 386 -5.25 9.01 -13.23
N LEU A 387 -5.24 9.88 -14.24
CA LEU A 387 -4.26 10.96 -14.38
C LEU A 387 -4.84 12.26 -13.78
N PRO A 388 -4.01 13.17 -13.27
CA PRO A 388 -4.47 14.48 -12.85
C PRO A 388 -5.09 15.23 -14.05
N PRO A 389 -6.11 16.06 -13.80
CA PRO A 389 -6.69 16.88 -14.88
C PRO A 389 -5.62 17.80 -15.48
N PRO A 390 -5.65 18.04 -16.81
CA PRO A 390 -4.69 18.90 -17.46
C PRO A 390 -4.77 20.33 -16.88
N GLN A 391 -3.62 20.93 -16.62
CA GLN A 391 -3.54 22.32 -16.12
C GLN A 391 -4.21 23.25 -17.15
N GLY A 392 -5.33 23.87 -16.80
CA GLY A 392 -6.00 24.90 -17.60
C GLY A 392 -7.47 24.70 -17.94
N GLY A 393 -8.12 23.68 -17.45
CA GLY A 393 -9.55 23.40 -17.71
C GLY A 393 -10.43 23.58 -16.47
N GLY A 394 -11.11 24.68 -16.39
CA GLY A 394 -12.42 25.01 -15.80
C GLY A 394 -12.89 24.34 -14.51
N GLU A 395 -13.45 25.20 -13.68
CA GLU A 395 -14.27 24.95 -12.52
C GLU A 395 -15.22 23.75 -12.71
N GLY A 396 -14.92 22.65 -12.05
CA GLY A 396 -15.80 21.47 -11.96
C GLY A 396 -15.47 20.71 -10.70
N GLY A 397 -16.24 20.98 -9.64
CA GLY A 397 -16.05 20.43 -8.32
C GLY A 397 -16.06 18.90 -8.28
N GLY A 398 -14.94 18.36 -7.91
CA GLY A 398 -14.74 17.04 -7.36
C GLY A 398 -13.65 17.20 -6.34
N ASP A 399 -14.04 17.27 -5.07
CA ASP A 399 -13.12 17.40 -3.95
C ASP A 399 -12.14 16.23 -3.96
N ASP A 400 -10.83 16.53 -3.79
CA ASP A 400 -9.73 15.66 -3.35
C ASP A 400 -8.79 14.96 -4.37
N ILE A 401 -8.90 15.11 -5.67
CA ILE A 401 -7.84 14.62 -6.58
C ILE A 401 -6.77 15.71 -6.70
N ASP A 402 -5.63 15.49 -6.03
CA ASP A 402 -4.47 16.38 -6.19
C ASP A 402 -3.99 16.34 -7.66
N GLN A 403 -3.69 17.50 -8.21
CA GLN A 403 -3.13 17.65 -9.56
C GLN A 403 -1.70 17.11 -9.69
N THR A 404 -1.19 16.49 -8.62
CA THR A 404 0.17 15.98 -8.51
C THR A 404 0.17 14.47 -8.44
N GLY A 405 0.80 13.80 -9.41
CA GLY A 405 0.91 12.36 -9.41
C GLY A 405 -0.19 11.64 -10.21
N ILE A 406 -0.23 10.34 -10.07
CA ILE A 406 -1.19 9.43 -10.74
C ILE A 406 -1.81 8.50 -9.73
N TYR A 407 -3.02 8.03 -10.01
CA TYR A 407 -3.75 7.16 -9.09
C TYR A 407 -4.05 5.80 -9.72
N LEU A 408 -3.78 4.74 -8.96
CA LEU A 408 -4.37 3.43 -9.20
C LEU A 408 -5.76 3.41 -8.57
N THR A 409 -6.77 2.98 -9.32
CA THR A 409 -8.12 2.81 -8.81
C THR A 409 -8.56 1.36 -8.85
N TRP A 410 -9.39 0.97 -7.88
CA TRP A 410 -10.15 -0.27 -7.87
C TRP A 410 -11.63 0.05 -7.90
N LYS A 411 -12.34 -0.40 -8.95
CA LYS A 411 -13.78 -0.10 -9.16
C LYS A 411 -14.07 1.41 -9.04
N GLU A 412 -13.25 2.21 -9.73
CA GLU A 412 -13.32 3.67 -9.78
C GLU A 412 -12.85 4.41 -8.51
N GLU A 413 -12.65 3.69 -7.38
CA GLU A 413 -12.16 4.28 -6.15
C GLU A 413 -10.63 4.33 -6.11
N PRO A 414 -9.99 5.47 -5.79
CA PRO A 414 -8.55 5.57 -5.68
C PRO A 414 -8.04 4.79 -4.46
N VAL A 415 -6.99 3.99 -4.68
CA VAL A 415 -6.43 3.10 -3.65
C VAL A 415 -4.94 3.28 -3.44
N VAL A 416 -4.20 3.70 -4.46
CA VAL A 416 -2.75 4.00 -4.37
C VAL A 416 -2.45 5.25 -5.19
N TRP A 417 -1.68 6.15 -4.60
CA TRP A 417 -1.14 7.35 -5.23
C TRP A 417 0.35 7.18 -5.49
N ALA A 418 0.84 7.64 -6.65
CA ALA A 418 2.24 7.68 -7.01
C ALA A 418 2.62 9.06 -7.55
N SER A 419 3.79 9.57 -7.18
CA SER A 419 4.25 10.91 -7.54
C SER A 419 5.76 11.01 -7.71
N ILE A 420 6.20 12.00 -8.47
CA ILE A 420 7.60 12.31 -8.78
C ILE A 420 7.91 13.74 -8.35
N TRP A 421 9.08 13.93 -7.76
CA TRP A 421 9.53 15.20 -7.22
C TRP A 421 11.00 15.48 -7.59
N LYS A 422 11.31 16.74 -7.86
CA LYS A 422 12.68 17.24 -8.00
C LYS A 422 12.96 18.32 -6.96
N PRO A 423 14.20 18.49 -6.49
CA PRO A 423 14.52 19.59 -5.59
C PRO A 423 14.05 20.92 -6.19
N SER A 424 13.39 21.74 -5.36
CA SER A 424 13.01 23.09 -5.77
C SER A 424 14.27 23.90 -6.09
N ALA A 425 14.24 24.67 -7.18
CA ALA A 425 15.32 25.61 -7.48
C ALA A 425 15.44 26.59 -6.33
N SER A 426 16.62 26.63 -5.70
CA SER A 426 16.97 27.56 -4.63
C SER A 426 17.15 29.00 -5.16
#